data_5c885e438919daad4ce63198302fd47e
#
_entry.id   5c885e438919daad4ce63198302fd47e
#
_cell.length_a   1.000
_cell.length_b   1.000
_cell.length_c   1.000
_cell.angle_alpha   90.00
_cell.angle_beta   90.00
_cell.angle_gamma   90.00
#
_symmetry.space_group_name_H-M   'P 1'
#
loop_
_entity.id
_entity.type
_entity.pdbx_description
1 polymer ?
#
loop_
_entity_poly.entity_id
_entity_poly.type
_entity_poly.pdbx_seq_one_letter_code
_entity_poly.pdbx_strand_id
1 'polypeptide(L)'
;MSRKARIADAILAVLSDSERHAWTLDELHDGLARLGLESDFSSVFRAAEKLVAGGMVRKLFLDDGRTRLELVATHHDHLHCMRCDALVPILCVIGHGEIVTLDRETGAAITDHHLILSGICGNCRAAAVAGANDR
;
A
#
# COMPACT_ATOMS: atom_id res chain seq x y z
N MET A 1 -5.43 25.39 -13.66
CA MET A 1 -4.77 24.47 -12.71
C MET A 1 -3.30 24.27 -13.08
N SER A 2 -2.40 24.37 -12.12
CA SER A 2 -0.97 24.20 -12.38
C SER A 2 -0.62 22.75 -12.76
N ARG A 3 0.53 22.56 -13.40
CA ARG A 3 1.03 21.21 -13.71
C ARG A 3 1.20 20.38 -12.44
N LYS A 4 1.71 20.97 -11.35
CA LYS A 4 1.88 20.30 -10.05
C LYS A 4 0.55 19.82 -9.48
N ALA A 5 -0.50 20.65 -9.57
CA ALA A 5 -1.83 20.27 -9.08
C ALA A 5 -2.42 19.14 -9.91
N ARG A 6 -2.20 19.15 -11.23
CA ARG A 6 -2.66 18.05 -12.10
C ARG A 6 -1.97 16.74 -11.79
N ILE A 7 -0.67 16.77 -11.48
CA ILE A 7 0.07 15.57 -11.07
C ILE A 7 -0.47 15.04 -9.77
N ALA A 8 -0.69 15.89 -8.77
CA ALA A 8 -1.22 15.48 -7.47
C ALA A 8 -2.61 14.85 -7.61
N ASP A 9 -3.50 15.48 -8.37
CA ASP A 9 -4.86 14.96 -8.61
C ASP A 9 -4.82 13.62 -9.34
N ALA A 10 -3.92 13.47 -10.31
CA ALA A 10 -3.75 12.22 -11.05
C ALA A 10 -3.21 11.10 -10.15
N ILE A 11 -2.29 11.42 -9.25
CA ILE A 11 -1.79 10.45 -8.25
C ILE A 11 -2.95 9.94 -7.40
N LEU A 12 -3.77 10.83 -6.88
CA LEU A 12 -4.92 10.44 -6.06
C LEU A 12 -5.90 9.58 -6.86
N ALA A 13 -6.11 9.91 -8.13
CA ALA A 13 -6.98 9.13 -9.01
C ALA A 13 -6.44 7.70 -9.22
N VAL A 14 -5.14 7.57 -9.48
CA VAL A 14 -4.50 6.25 -9.66
C VAL A 14 -4.59 5.44 -8.37
N LEU A 15 -4.28 6.05 -7.23
CA LEU A 15 -4.33 5.37 -5.93
C LEU A 15 -5.74 4.98 -5.50
N SER A 16 -6.75 5.54 -6.13
CA SER A 16 -8.17 5.22 -5.87
C SER A 16 -8.64 3.98 -6.65
N ASP A 17 -7.79 3.37 -7.48
CA ASP A 17 -8.13 2.19 -8.24
C ASP A 17 -8.48 1.04 -7.30
N SER A 18 -9.69 0.46 -7.49
CA SER A 18 -10.20 -0.61 -6.65
C SER A 18 -9.55 -1.98 -6.91
N GLU A 19 -8.90 -2.14 -8.04
CA GLU A 19 -8.25 -3.42 -8.41
C GLU A 19 -6.87 -3.58 -7.79
N ARG A 20 -6.24 -2.48 -7.39
CA ARG A 20 -4.93 -2.49 -6.77
C ARG A 20 -4.95 -1.59 -5.54
N HIS A 21 -4.58 -2.16 -4.40
CA HIS A 21 -4.63 -1.45 -3.12
C HIS A 21 -3.47 -0.48 -2.92
N ALA A 22 -2.27 -0.85 -3.33
CA ALA A 22 -1.07 -0.05 -3.12
C ALA A 22 -0.16 -0.11 -4.35
N TRP A 23 0.64 0.93 -4.55
CA TRP A 23 1.43 1.14 -5.75
C TRP A 23 2.86 1.48 -5.40
N THR A 24 3.83 0.88 -6.11
CA THR A 24 5.20 1.41 -6.07
C THR A 24 5.24 2.73 -6.82
N LEU A 25 6.30 3.51 -6.62
CA LEU A 25 6.44 4.78 -7.32
C LEU A 25 6.57 4.58 -8.84
N ASP A 26 7.26 3.53 -9.28
CA ASP A 26 7.35 3.18 -10.70
C ASP A 26 5.98 2.83 -11.28
N GLU A 27 5.20 2.03 -10.58
CA GLU A 27 3.84 1.69 -10.99
C GLU A 27 2.94 2.92 -11.05
N LEU A 28 3.11 3.83 -10.10
CA LEU A 28 2.36 5.08 -10.06
C LEU A 28 2.73 5.97 -11.26
N HIS A 29 4.01 6.08 -11.56
CA HIS A 29 4.50 6.84 -12.73
C HIS A 29 3.91 6.28 -14.03
N ASP A 30 3.91 4.96 -14.18
CA ASP A 30 3.30 4.28 -15.34
C ASP A 30 1.78 4.50 -15.38
N GLY A 31 1.13 4.48 -14.23
CA GLY A 31 -0.31 4.74 -14.11
C GLY A 31 -0.70 6.13 -14.57
N LEU A 32 0.11 7.13 -14.26
CA LEU A 32 -0.12 8.50 -14.72
C LEU A 32 0.00 8.59 -16.25
N ALA A 33 1.00 7.93 -16.83
CA ALA A 33 1.19 7.90 -18.29
C ALA A 33 -0.04 7.28 -18.98
N ARG A 34 -0.63 6.24 -18.40
CA ARG A 34 -1.86 5.62 -18.94
C ARG A 34 -3.06 6.57 -18.89
N LEU A 35 -3.08 7.50 -17.97
CA LEU A 35 -4.11 8.54 -17.90
C LEU A 35 -3.82 9.71 -18.86
N GLY A 36 -2.77 9.61 -19.67
CA GLY A 36 -2.37 10.65 -20.61
C GLY A 36 -1.55 11.76 -19.99
N LEU A 37 -1.10 11.61 -18.75
CA LEU A 37 -0.26 12.60 -18.07
C LEU A 37 1.18 12.12 -18.04
N GLU A 38 1.95 12.52 -19.03
CA GLU A 38 3.38 12.25 -19.07
C GLU A 38 4.11 13.25 -18.18
N SER A 39 4.90 12.74 -17.25
CA SER A 39 5.68 13.54 -16.33
C SER A 39 6.99 12.82 -16.05
N ASP A 40 8.03 13.60 -15.76
CA ASP A 40 9.29 13.02 -15.31
C ASP A 40 9.11 12.39 -13.92
N PHE A 41 9.90 11.37 -13.66
CA PHE A 41 9.84 10.61 -12.41
C PHE A 41 10.04 11.53 -11.19
N SER A 42 10.95 12.50 -11.28
CA SER A 42 11.21 13.43 -10.17
C SER A 42 10.01 14.26 -9.78
N SER A 43 9.22 14.71 -10.78
CA SER A 43 8.00 15.48 -10.53
C SER A 43 6.94 14.64 -9.82
N VAL A 44 6.79 13.38 -10.22
CA VAL A 44 5.87 12.42 -9.58
C VAL A 44 6.32 12.14 -8.16
N PHE A 45 7.62 11.89 -7.96
CA PHE A 45 8.20 11.66 -6.63
C PHE A 45 7.92 12.83 -5.69
N ARG A 46 8.20 14.07 -6.13
CA ARG A 46 7.98 15.27 -5.30
C ARG A 46 6.50 15.48 -4.96
N ALA A 47 5.61 15.23 -5.93
CA ALA A 47 4.17 15.36 -5.70
C ALA A 47 3.69 14.30 -4.69
N ALA A 48 4.16 13.07 -4.81
CA ALA A 48 3.84 12.00 -3.87
C ALA A 48 4.33 12.34 -2.44
N GLU A 49 5.55 12.85 -2.31
CA GLU A 49 6.10 13.26 -1.02
C GLU A 49 5.26 14.36 -0.35
N LYS A 50 4.75 15.31 -1.12
CA LYS A 50 3.85 16.34 -0.60
C LYS A 50 2.52 15.77 -0.11
N LEU A 51 1.98 14.80 -0.83
CA LEU A 51 0.74 14.12 -0.44
C LEU A 51 0.94 13.31 0.84
N VAL A 52 2.10 12.68 1.01
CA VAL A 52 2.47 11.99 2.25
C VAL A 52 2.58 12.98 3.40
N ALA A 53 3.29 14.08 3.20
CA ALA A 53 3.43 15.13 4.22
C ALA A 53 2.09 15.74 4.60
N GLY A 54 1.16 15.84 3.66
CA GLY A 54 -0.20 16.34 3.88
C GLY A 54 -1.15 15.33 4.51
N GLY A 55 -0.73 14.10 4.74
CA GLY A 55 -1.55 13.07 5.38
C GLY A 55 -2.57 12.41 4.46
N MET A 56 -2.51 12.63 3.15
CA MET A 56 -3.45 12.04 2.20
C MET A 56 -2.98 10.68 1.68
N VAL A 57 -1.68 10.45 1.68
CA VAL A 57 -1.04 9.23 1.19
C VAL A 57 -0.11 8.70 2.27
N ARG A 58 -0.02 7.38 2.38
CA ARG A 58 0.86 6.69 3.32
C ARG A 58 1.90 5.88 2.57
N LYS A 59 3.11 5.85 3.11
CA LYS A 59 4.16 4.93 2.64
C LYS A 59 4.11 3.64 3.43
N LEU A 60 4.24 2.52 2.72
CA LEU A 60 4.35 1.18 3.29
C LEU A 60 5.72 0.61 2.90
N PHE A 61 6.48 0.19 3.90
CA PHE A 61 7.83 -0.36 3.70
C PHE A 61 7.76 -1.87 3.80
N LEU A 62 8.05 -2.57 2.70
CA LEU A 62 8.00 -4.03 2.63
C LEU A 62 9.41 -4.63 2.68
N ASP A 63 9.48 -5.93 2.99
CA ASP A 63 10.75 -6.66 3.11
C ASP A 63 11.52 -6.76 1.78
N ASP A 64 10.84 -6.54 0.65
CA ASP A 64 11.49 -6.52 -0.66
C ASP A 64 12.30 -5.24 -0.92
N GLY A 65 12.36 -4.33 0.06
CA GLY A 65 13.06 -3.06 -0.05
C GLY A 65 12.35 -2.01 -0.90
N ARG A 66 11.16 -2.31 -1.40
CA ARG A 66 10.38 -1.39 -2.25
C ARG A 66 9.24 -0.77 -1.46
N THR A 67 9.17 0.54 -1.51
CA THR A 67 8.08 1.29 -0.86
C THR A 67 6.82 1.23 -1.70
N ARG A 68 5.68 1.03 -1.05
CA ARG A 68 4.35 1.16 -1.66
C ARG A 68 3.67 2.42 -1.13
N LEU A 69 2.79 2.99 -1.95
CA LEU A 69 1.96 4.14 -1.60
C LEU A 69 0.50 3.71 -1.60
N GLU A 70 -0.23 4.15 -0.58
CA GLU A 70 -1.69 3.93 -0.49
C GLU A 70 -2.38 5.20 -0.02
N LEU A 71 -3.68 5.32 -0.32
CA LEU A 71 -4.48 6.39 0.27
C LEU A 71 -4.66 6.13 1.76
N VAL A 72 -4.57 7.20 2.56
CA VAL A 72 -4.88 7.13 3.98
C VAL A 72 -6.37 6.82 4.15
N ALA A 73 -6.68 5.80 4.95
CA ALA A 73 -8.02 5.35 5.22
C ALA A 73 -8.11 4.95 6.71
N THR A 74 -9.25 4.40 7.12
CA THR A 74 -9.39 3.77 8.44
C THR A 74 -8.26 2.76 8.64
N HIS A 75 -7.75 2.66 9.86
CA HIS A 75 -6.64 1.76 10.18
C HIS A 75 -6.91 0.34 9.68
N HIS A 76 -5.96 -0.20 8.96
CA HIS A 76 -5.99 -1.57 8.46
C HIS A 76 -4.56 -2.08 8.37
N ASP A 77 -4.41 -3.38 8.37
CA ASP A 77 -3.13 -4.04 8.18
C ASP A 77 -3.10 -4.67 6.78
N HIS A 78 -2.05 -5.40 6.45
CA HIS A 78 -1.86 -5.90 5.08
C HIS A 78 -1.36 -7.34 5.07
N LEU A 79 -1.74 -8.07 4.04
CA LEU A 79 -1.13 -9.32 3.64
C LEU A 79 -0.36 -9.08 2.34
N HIS A 80 0.92 -9.39 2.34
CA HIS A 80 1.75 -9.34 1.13
C HIS A 80 1.83 -10.75 0.53
N CYS A 81 1.33 -10.91 -0.70
CA CYS A 81 1.41 -12.18 -1.40
C CYS A 81 2.81 -12.38 -1.95
N MET A 82 3.46 -13.47 -1.54
CA MET A 82 4.82 -13.80 -1.97
C MET A 82 4.86 -14.36 -3.38
N ARG A 83 3.70 -14.64 -4.00
CA ARG A 83 3.62 -15.18 -5.36
C ARG A 83 3.31 -14.11 -6.40
N CYS A 84 2.23 -13.33 -6.23
CA CYS A 84 1.83 -12.31 -7.20
C CYS A 84 2.21 -10.89 -6.78
N ASP A 85 2.81 -10.72 -5.61
CA ASP A 85 3.23 -9.43 -5.06
C ASP A 85 2.08 -8.49 -4.69
N ALA A 86 0.83 -8.96 -4.70
CA ALA A 86 -0.31 -8.15 -4.29
C ALA A 86 -0.23 -7.80 -2.81
N LEU A 87 -0.61 -6.57 -2.48
CA LEU A 87 -0.77 -6.13 -1.11
C LEU A 87 -2.27 -6.04 -0.82
N VAL A 88 -2.74 -6.92 0.04
CA VAL A 88 -4.17 -7.09 0.33
C VAL A 88 -4.48 -6.45 1.68
N PRO A 89 -5.42 -5.48 1.74
CA PRO A 89 -5.82 -4.91 3.02
C PRO A 89 -6.59 -5.94 3.84
N ILE A 90 -6.30 -5.99 5.14
CA ILE A 90 -6.97 -6.85 6.10
C ILE A 90 -7.41 -6.05 7.30
N LEU A 91 -8.44 -6.51 7.99
CA LEU A 91 -8.87 -5.90 9.24
C LEU A 91 -7.77 -6.08 10.29
N CYS A 92 -7.62 -5.07 11.15
CA CYS A 92 -6.66 -5.13 12.24
C CYS A 92 -7.02 -6.28 13.19
N VAL A 93 -6.04 -7.14 13.45
CA VAL A 93 -6.21 -8.29 14.35
C VAL A 93 -5.60 -8.07 15.74
N ILE A 94 -4.91 -6.93 15.92
CA ILE A 94 -4.29 -6.58 17.19
C ILE A 94 -5.29 -5.76 18.00
N GLY A 95 -5.76 -6.30 19.11
CA GLY A 95 -6.71 -5.62 19.98
C GLY A 95 -6.04 -4.68 20.98
N HIS A 96 -6.87 -3.88 21.63
CA HIS A 96 -6.40 -2.96 22.67
C HIS A 96 -5.69 -3.70 23.80
N GLY A 97 -6.18 -4.88 24.18
CA GLY A 97 -5.59 -5.70 25.28
C GLY A 97 -4.16 -6.13 24.99
N GLU A 98 -3.88 -6.51 23.74
CA GLU A 98 -2.55 -6.90 23.31
C GLU A 98 -1.58 -5.71 23.36
N ILE A 99 -2.03 -4.53 22.95
CA ILE A 99 -1.22 -3.31 23.02
C ILE A 99 -0.91 -2.96 24.47
N VAL A 100 -1.90 -3.01 25.37
CA VAL A 100 -1.69 -2.75 26.80
C VAL A 100 -0.69 -3.74 27.40
N THR A 101 -0.76 -5.01 27.01
CA THR A 101 0.19 -6.03 27.46
C THR A 101 1.61 -5.70 27.00
N LEU A 102 1.79 -5.33 25.74
CA LEU A 102 3.10 -4.95 25.21
C LEU A 102 3.66 -3.69 25.87
N ASP A 103 2.82 -2.69 26.11
CA ASP A 103 3.21 -1.50 26.85
C ASP A 103 3.75 -1.88 28.24
N ARG A 104 3.06 -2.76 28.91
CA ARG A 104 3.42 -3.20 30.26
C ARG A 104 4.72 -4.01 30.26
N GLU A 105 4.91 -4.89 29.29
CA GLU A 105 6.11 -5.72 29.17
C GLU A 105 7.35 -4.92 28.78
N THR A 106 7.19 -3.89 27.96
CA THR A 106 8.31 -3.12 27.40
C THR A 106 8.56 -1.81 28.14
N GLY A 107 7.60 -1.34 28.94
CA GLY A 107 7.65 0.00 29.53
C GLY A 107 7.41 1.12 28.53
N ALA A 108 6.96 0.78 27.33
CA ALA A 108 6.69 1.74 26.27
C ALA A 108 5.26 2.27 26.32
N ALA A 109 4.98 3.30 25.53
CA ALA A 109 3.64 3.73 25.22
C ALA A 109 3.48 3.62 23.69
N ILE A 110 2.82 2.55 23.23
CA ILE A 110 2.63 2.28 21.82
C ILE A 110 1.53 3.20 21.30
N THR A 111 1.86 4.00 20.29
CA THR A 111 0.93 5.00 19.74
C THR A 111 0.37 4.60 18.38
N ASP A 112 1.01 3.68 17.68
CA ASP A 112 0.58 3.22 16.36
C ASP A 112 1.23 1.89 16.04
N HIS A 113 0.66 1.16 15.09
CA HIS A 113 1.28 -0.06 14.56
C HIS A 113 0.90 -0.25 13.10
N HIS A 114 1.70 -1.00 12.39
CA HIS A 114 1.39 -1.45 11.06
C HIS A 114 1.92 -2.88 10.88
N LEU A 115 1.01 -3.82 10.64
CA LEU A 115 1.32 -5.23 10.48
C LEU A 115 1.28 -5.62 9.01
N ILE A 116 2.34 -6.26 8.54
CA ILE A 116 2.38 -6.86 7.21
C ILE A 116 2.63 -8.35 7.40
N LEU A 117 1.62 -9.14 7.03
CA LEU A 117 1.70 -10.60 7.03
C LEU A 117 2.20 -11.05 5.67
N SER A 118 3.10 -12.02 5.64
CA SER A 118 3.58 -12.62 4.40
C SER A 118 2.90 -13.96 4.16
N GLY A 119 2.45 -14.18 2.94
CA GLY A 119 1.78 -15.44 2.62
C GLY A 119 1.41 -15.52 1.15
N ILE A 120 0.38 -16.30 0.84
CA ILE A 120 -0.14 -16.49 -0.50
C ILE A 120 -1.59 -15.99 -0.51
N CYS A 121 -1.94 -15.07 -1.39
CA CYS A 121 -3.29 -14.51 -1.45
C CYS A 121 -4.32 -15.55 -1.90
N GLY A 122 -5.60 -15.25 -1.67
CA GLY A 122 -6.69 -16.15 -2.01
C GLY A 122 -6.73 -16.53 -3.49
N ASN A 123 -6.48 -15.58 -4.38
CA ASN A 123 -6.45 -15.84 -5.82
C ASN A 123 -5.33 -16.81 -6.22
N CYS A 124 -4.13 -16.62 -5.67
CA CYS A 124 -3.01 -17.51 -5.94
C CYS A 124 -3.21 -18.91 -5.36
N ARG A 125 -3.83 -19.01 -4.18
CA ARG A 125 -4.19 -20.30 -3.61
C ARG A 125 -5.24 -21.03 -4.45
N ALA A 126 -6.26 -20.34 -4.88
CA ALA A 126 -7.30 -20.90 -5.75
C ALA A 126 -6.72 -21.35 -7.09
N ALA A 127 -5.84 -20.56 -7.70
CA ALA A 127 -5.16 -20.91 -8.95
C ALA A 127 -4.29 -22.18 -8.80
N ALA A 128 -3.58 -22.31 -7.66
CA ALA A 128 -2.76 -23.48 -7.37
C ALA A 128 -3.62 -24.74 -7.23
N VAL A 129 -4.77 -24.65 -6.53
CA VAL A 129 -5.70 -25.76 -6.38
C VAL A 129 -6.31 -26.17 -7.74
N ALA A 130 -6.74 -25.18 -8.54
CA ALA A 130 -7.27 -25.44 -9.89
C ALA A 130 -6.21 -26.10 -10.78
N GLY A 131 -4.95 -25.63 -10.75
CA GLY A 131 -3.85 -26.23 -11.48
C GLY A 131 -3.55 -27.67 -11.04
N ALA A 132 -3.68 -27.97 -9.76
CA ALA A 132 -3.49 -29.31 -9.23
C ALA A 132 -4.58 -30.27 -9.68
N ASN A 133 -5.81 -29.77 -9.90
CA ASN A 133 -6.95 -30.59 -10.35
C ASN A 133 -6.93 -30.86 -11.87
N ASP A 134 -6.15 -30.12 -12.63
CA ASP A 134 -6.05 -30.24 -14.07
C ASP A 134 -5.04 -31.31 -14.52
N ARG A 135 -4.45 -32.06 -13.60
CA ARG A 135 -3.48 -33.12 -13.88
C ARG A 135 -4.09 -34.51 -13.90
#